data_1a5bc891180138c67380b4387d8012f7
#
_entry.id   1a5bc891180138c67380b4387d8012f7
#
_cell.length_a   1.000
_cell.length_b   1.000
_cell.length_c   1.000
_cell.angle_alpha   90.00
_cell.angle_beta   90.00
_cell.angle_gamma   90.00
#
_symmetry.space_group_name_H-M   'P 1'
#
loop_
_entity.id
_entity.type
_entity.pdbx_description
1 polymer ?
#
loop_
_entity_poly.entity_id
_entity_poly.type
_entity_poly.pdbx_seq_one_letter_code
_entity_poly.pdbx_strand_id
1 'polypeptide(L)'
;KAWAAQRTEDYRTGSYKRAGGVVDPLPDDAPWFVKDYYDYYKTERGYHPRSGNSNDGWNIIGTMSFMNQPILDMAREIKTPVLLIHGEKAHSRYFSEGAFEAMTGIKPEPGKSTVRGNKELLIIPGAVHTDLYDDKAGVIPYDRIETFFKENLKKD
;
A
#
# COMPACT_ATOMS: atom_id res chain seq x y z
N LYS A 1 -19.71 -5.27 16.60
CA LYS A 1 -19.86 -5.34 18.08
C LYS A 1 -18.50 -5.25 18.78
N ALA A 2 -17.49 -6.03 18.39
CA ALA A 2 -16.18 -6.04 19.06
C ALA A 2 -15.51 -4.65 19.10
N TRP A 3 -15.47 -3.93 17.98
CA TRP A 3 -14.89 -2.57 17.92
C TRP A 3 -15.64 -1.55 18.77
N ALA A 4 -16.98 -1.65 18.85
CA ALA A 4 -17.75 -0.76 19.72
C ALA A 4 -17.43 -1.00 21.21
N ALA A 5 -17.28 -2.26 21.61
CA ALA A 5 -16.85 -2.61 22.96
C ALA A 5 -15.42 -2.10 23.24
N GLN A 6 -14.50 -2.27 22.27
CA GLN A 6 -13.13 -1.76 22.41
C GLN A 6 -13.10 -0.23 22.54
N ARG A 7 -13.91 0.51 21.77
CA ARG A 7 -14.00 1.97 21.90
C ARG A 7 -14.44 2.39 23.30
N THR A 8 -15.39 1.69 23.89
CA THR A 8 -15.84 1.97 25.25
C THR A 8 -14.74 1.70 26.27
N GLU A 9 -13.98 0.62 26.08
CA GLU A 9 -12.86 0.29 26.95
C GLU A 9 -11.69 1.29 26.80
N ASP A 10 -11.34 1.66 25.57
CA ASP A 10 -10.31 2.68 25.32
C ASP A 10 -10.66 4.02 25.98
N TYR A 11 -11.93 4.44 25.92
CA TYR A 11 -12.41 5.63 26.60
C TYR A 11 -12.29 5.53 28.14
N ARG A 12 -12.70 4.37 28.68
CA ARG A 12 -12.68 4.12 30.14
C ARG A 12 -11.25 4.10 30.70
N THR A 13 -10.29 3.58 29.95
CA THR A 13 -8.89 3.43 30.37
C THR A 13 -7.99 4.61 29.98
N GLY A 14 -8.46 5.50 29.11
CA GLY A 14 -7.65 6.59 28.56
C GLY A 14 -6.51 6.10 27.65
N SER A 15 -6.60 4.88 27.12
CA SER A 15 -5.59 4.27 26.27
C SER A 15 -6.23 3.64 25.03
N TYR A 16 -5.40 3.33 24.01
CA TYR A 16 -5.86 2.74 22.76
C TYR A 16 -5.22 1.37 22.57
N LYS A 17 -6.05 0.36 22.33
CA LYS A 17 -5.57 -0.96 21.95
C LYS A 17 -5.03 -0.96 20.52
N ARG A 18 -3.80 -1.46 20.37
CA ARG A 18 -3.14 -1.63 19.08
C ARG A 18 -3.46 -2.98 18.46
N ALA A 19 -3.43 -3.03 17.13
CA ALA A 19 -3.76 -4.24 16.38
C ALA A 19 -2.61 -5.27 16.32
N GLY A 20 -1.41 -4.87 16.76
CA GLY A 20 -0.17 -5.59 16.46
C GLY A 20 0.41 -5.14 15.13
N GLY A 21 1.73 -5.11 15.04
CA GLY A 21 2.47 -4.72 13.83
C GLY A 21 2.79 -5.92 12.92
N VAL A 22 3.91 -5.84 12.24
CA VAL A 22 4.49 -6.99 11.55
C VAL A 22 4.90 -8.01 12.61
N VAL A 23 4.54 -9.28 12.37
CA VAL A 23 4.76 -10.38 13.34
C VAL A 23 6.24 -10.50 13.75
N ASP A 24 6.48 -10.68 15.04
CA ASP A 24 7.80 -10.89 15.62
C ASP A 24 7.65 -11.69 16.94
N PRO A 25 8.26 -12.88 17.10
CA PRO A 25 9.14 -13.56 16.14
C PRO A 25 8.40 -14.07 14.89
N LEU A 26 9.15 -14.26 13.79
CA LEU A 26 8.59 -14.79 12.55
C LEU A 26 8.26 -16.29 12.72
N PRO A 27 7.00 -16.72 12.49
CA PRO A 27 6.66 -18.15 12.51
C PRO A 27 7.35 -18.93 11.37
N ASP A 28 7.74 -20.16 11.63
CA ASP A 28 8.42 -21.02 10.63
C ASP A 28 7.54 -21.26 9.39
N ASP A 29 6.23 -21.43 9.59
CA ASP A 29 5.22 -21.68 8.56
C ASP A 29 4.60 -20.40 7.97
N ALA A 30 5.18 -19.24 8.29
CA ALA A 30 4.66 -17.96 7.81
C ALA A 30 4.55 -17.93 6.28
N PRO A 31 3.43 -17.40 5.72
CA PRO A 31 3.29 -17.18 4.29
C PRO A 31 4.42 -16.31 3.74
N TRP A 32 4.75 -16.51 2.46
CA TRP A 32 5.87 -15.82 1.81
C TRP A 32 5.81 -14.28 1.94
N PHE A 33 4.64 -13.67 1.83
CA PHE A 33 4.48 -12.21 1.95
C PHE A 33 4.70 -11.72 3.39
N VAL A 34 4.42 -12.56 4.40
CA VAL A 34 4.73 -12.25 5.81
C VAL A 34 6.24 -12.26 6.03
N LYS A 35 6.95 -13.23 5.41
CA LYS A 35 8.42 -13.29 5.43
C LYS A 35 9.04 -12.08 4.75
N ASP A 36 8.48 -11.64 3.61
CA ASP A 36 8.89 -10.44 2.88
C ASP A 36 8.75 -9.17 3.74
N TYR A 37 7.61 -9.00 4.42
CA TYR A 37 7.42 -7.88 5.35
C TYR A 37 8.33 -7.95 6.57
N TYR A 38 8.54 -9.14 7.13
CA TYR A 38 9.45 -9.31 8.25
C TYR A 38 10.88 -8.91 7.86
N ASP A 39 11.38 -9.39 6.68
CA ASP A 39 12.72 -9.04 6.17
C ASP A 39 12.91 -7.54 6.05
N TYR A 40 11.88 -6.81 5.63
CA TYR A 40 11.97 -5.35 5.56
C TYR A 40 11.81 -4.70 6.95
N TYR A 41 10.69 -4.92 7.63
CA TYR A 41 10.32 -4.12 8.79
C TYR A 41 10.93 -4.54 10.12
N LYS A 42 11.49 -5.76 10.22
CA LYS A 42 12.03 -6.30 11.47
C LYS A 42 13.53 -6.60 11.42
N THR A 43 14.20 -6.20 10.35
CA THR A 43 15.65 -6.30 10.19
C THR A 43 16.28 -4.93 9.96
N GLU A 44 17.62 -4.87 9.89
CA GLU A 44 18.37 -3.65 9.59
C GLU A 44 18.00 -3.02 8.24
N ARG A 45 17.29 -3.75 7.38
CA ARG A 45 16.86 -3.28 6.05
C ARG A 45 15.95 -2.06 6.14
N GLY A 46 14.95 -2.06 7.01
CA GLY A 46 13.99 -0.98 7.10
C GLY A 46 13.37 -0.79 8.49
N TYR A 47 13.90 -1.47 9.51
CA TYR A 47 13.43 -1.28 10.88
C TYR A 47 13.66 0.15 11.37
N HIS A 48 12.64 0.73 11.97
CA HIS A 48 12.77 1.99 12.68
C HIS A 48 11.93 2.01 13.95
N PRO A 49 12.46 2.42 15.13
CA PRO A 49 11.73 2.37 16.40
C PRO A 49 10.49 3.29 16.42
N ARG A 50 10.45 4.34 15.60
CA ARG A 50 9.30 5.24 15.46
C ARG A 50 8.26 4.77 14.43
N SER A 51 8.45 3.63 13.80
CA SER A 51 7.49 3.06 12.85
C SER A 51 6.36 2.37 13.61
N GLY A 52 5.41 3.15 14.14
CA GLY A 52 4.34 2.65 14.99
C GLY A 52 3.50 1.54 14.34
N ASN A 53 3.18 1.67 13.04
CA ASN A 53 2.36 0.67 12.37
C ASN A 53 3.07 -0.67 12.20
N SER A 54 4.36 -0.69 11.91
CA SER A 54 5.11 -1.94 11.76
C SER A 54 5.50 -2.55 13.12
N ASN A 55 5.60 -1.75 14.18
CA ASN A 55 5.95 -2.22 15.51
C ASN A 55 4.72 -2.64 16.33
N ASP A 56 3.77 -1.73 16.54
CA ASP A 56 2.62 -1.94 17.43
C ASP A 56 1.29 -2.11 16.65
N GLY A 57 1.29 -1.73 15.40
CA GLY A 57 0.09 -1.68 14.56
C GLY A 57 -0.75 -0.42 14.76
N TRP A 58 -1.81 -0.32 13.99
CA TRP A 58 -2.76 0.78 14.09
C TRP A 58 -3.68 0.63 15.30
N ASN A 59 -4.34 1.72 15.66
CA ASN A 59 -5.40 1.70 16.65
C ASN A 59 -6.60 0.88 16.11
N ILE A 60 -7.02 -0.16 16.84
CA ILE A 60 -8.09 -1.07 16.42
C ILE A 60 -9.38 -0.33 16.08
N ILE A 61 -9.76 0.68 16.86
CA ILE A 61 -11.01 1.42 16.60
C ILE A 61 -10.91 2.33 15.37
N GLY A 62 -9.71 2.68 14.90
CA GLY A 62 -9.50 3.46 13.68
C GLY A 62 -10.08 2.79 12.44
N THR A 63 -10.14 1.46 12.40
CA THR A 63 -10.74 0.69 11.32
C THR A 63 -12.21 1.05 11.07
N MET A 64 -12.94 1.49 12.11
CA MET A 64 -14.35 1.91 11.95
C MET A 64 -14.49 3.13 11.03
N SER A 65 -13.56 4.08 11.10
CA SER A 65 -13.55 5.25 10.20
C SER A 65 -13.22 4.84 8.77
N PHE A 66 -12.24 3.96 8.59
CA PHE A 66 -11.88 3.43 7.27
C PHE A 66 -13.02 2.74 6.55
N MET A 67 -13.82 1.94 7.27
CA MET A 67 -14.98 1.25 6.68
C MET A 67 -16.07 2.20 6.16
N ASN A 68 -16.07 3.45 6.63
CA ASN A 68 -17.04 4.46 6.22
C ASN A 68 -16.43 5.49 5.25
N GLN A 69 -15.20 5.26 4.75
CA GLN A 69 -14.55 6.14 3.78
C GLN A 69 -14.65 5.54 2.37
N PRO A 70 -15.41 6.15 1.47
CA PRO A 70 -15.52 5.71 0.08
C PRO A 70 -14.31 6.16 -0.74
N ILE A 71 -13.12 5.64 -0.45
CA ILE A 71 -11.84 6.13 -0.98
C ILE A 71 -11.81 6.15 -2.51
N LEU A 72 -12.38 5.13 -3.17
CA LEU A 72 -12.35 5.01 -4.62
C LEU A 72 -13.66 5.44 -5.31
N ASP A 73 -14.71 5.79 -4.58
CA ASP A 73 -16.02 6.12 -5.17
C ASP A 73 -15.96 7.34 -6.10
N MET A 74 -15.09 8.31 -5.75
CA MET A 74 -14.89 9.53 -6.53
C MET A 74 -13.63 9.46 -7.43
N ALA A 75 -12.98 8.31 -7.54
CA ALA A 75 -11.73 8.18 -8.30
C ALA A 75 -11.89 8.57 -9.78
N ARG A 76 -13.07 8.36 -10.38
CA ARG A 76 -13.37 8.76 -11.76
C ARG A 76 -13.32 10.28 -11.98
N GLU A 77 -13.42 11.07 -10.94
CA GLU A 77 -13.38 12.54 -11.01
C GLU A 77 -11.95 13.09 -11.01
N ILE A 78 -10.95 12.25 -10.77
CA ILE A 78 -9.55 12.64 -10.82
C ILE A 78 -9.15 12.96 -12.27
N LYS A 79 -8.94 14.25 -12.56
CA LYS A 79 -8.56 14.73 -13.90
C LYS A 79 -7.04 14.78 -14.09
N THR A 80 -6.28 14.95 -13.03
CA THR A 80 -4.81 15.00 -13.08
C THR A 80 -4.21 13.69 -13.58
N PRO A 81 -3.06 13.73 -14.26
CA PRO A 81 -2.29 12.53 -14.58
C PRO A 81 -1.97 11.70 -13.31
N VAL A 82 -2.07 10.38 -13.43
CA VAL A 82 -1.75 9.46 -12.34
C VAL A 82 -0.90 8.31 -12.86
N LEU A 83 0.21 8.06 -12.18
CA LEU A 83 1.05 6.88 -12.37
C LEU A 83 0.95 5.99 -11.12
N LEU A 84 0.39 4.80 -11.28
CA LEU A 84 0.38 3.74 -10.26
C LEU A 84 1.51 2.77 -10.57
N ILE A 85 2.35 2.48 -9.57
CA ILE A 85 3.46 1.53 -9.71
C ILE A 85 3.28 0.41 -8.68
N HIS A 86 3.32 -0.84 -9.12
CA HIS A 86 3.15 -1.99 -8.23
C HIS A 86 3.97 -3.20 -8.71
N GLY A 87 4.42 -4.03 -7.77
CA GLY A 87 5.10 -5.28 -8.10
C GLY A 87 4.12 -6.35 -8.60
N GLU A 88 4.52 -7.10 -9.63
CA GLU A 88 3.69 -8.17 -10.20
C GLU A 88 3.31 -9.23 -9.16
N LYS A 89 4.27 -9.60 -8.30
CA LYS A 89 4.09 -10.63 -7.26
C LYS A 89 3.62 -10.06 -5.90
N ALA A 90 3.45 -8.74 -5.79
CA ALA A 90 2.97 -8.16 -4.55
C ALA A 90 1.54 -8.66 -4.25
N HIS A 91 1.31 -9.18 -3.04
CA HIS A 91 0.00 -9.69 -2.63
C HIS A 91 -1.09 -8.59 -2.62
N SER A 92 -0.68 -7.32 -2.53
CA SER A 92 -1.54 -6.13 -2.53
C SER A 92 -1.78 -5.52 -3.92
N ARG A 93 -1.29 -6.14 -5.01
CA ARG A 93 -1.39 -5.61 -6.38
C ARG A 93 -2.83 -5.25 -6.79
N TYR A 94 -3.81 -6.03 -6.34
CA TYR A 94 -5.22 -5.80 -6.64
C TYR A 94 -5.75 -4.42 -6.21
N PHE A 95 -5.13 -3.77 -5.22
CA PHE A 95 -5.50 -2.40 -4.86
C PHE A 95 -5.19 -1.41 -5.97
N SER A 96 -4.01 -1.51 -6.60
CA SER A 96 -3.65 -0.62 -7.72
C SER A 96 -4.46 -0.93 -8.97
N GLU A 97 -4.73 -2.21 -9.25
CA GLU A 97 -5.61 -2.63 -10.33
C GLU A 97 -7.03 -2.10 -10.15
N GLY A 98 -7.59 -2.21 -8.93
CA GLY A 98 -8.90 -1.65 -8.59
C GLY A 98 -8.95 -0.13 -8.65
N ALA A 99 -7.90 0.56 -8.22
CA ALA A 99 -7.80 2.02 -8.32
C ALA A 99 -7.74 2.48 -9.79
N PHE A 100 -6.99 1.77 -10.64
CA PHE A 100 -6.96 2.05 -12.08
C PHE A 100 -8.33 1.86 -12.72
N GLU A 101 -9.02 0.75 -12.40
CA GLU A 101 -10.38 0.49 -12.87
C GLU A 101 -11.36 1.58 -12.41
N ALA A 102 -11.30 1.99 -11.14
CA ALA A 102 -12.15 3.03 -10.59
C ALA A 102 -11.96 4.40 -11.29
N MET A 103 -10.71 4.75 -11.65
CA MET A 103 -10.41 5.99 -12.36
C MET A 103 -10.77 5.97 -13.84
N THR A 104 -10.69 4.81 -14.50
CA THR A 104 -10.76 4.72 -15.97
C THR A 104 -12.01 4.02 -16.49
N GLY A 105 -12.71 3.28 -15.64
CA GLY A 105 -13.81 2.38 -16.03
C GLY A 105 -13.33 1.13 -16.80
N ILE A 106 -12.01 0.91 -16.89
CA ILE A 106 -11.43 -0.24 -17.59
C ILE A 106 -10.71 -1.14 -16.61
N LYS A 107 -11.14 -2.39 -16.55
CA LYS A 107 -10.49 -3.43 -15.76
C LYS A 107 -9.18 -3.84 -16.45
N PRO A 108 -8.02 -3.65 -15.80
CA PRO A 108 -6.76 -4.11 -16.38
C PRO A 108 -6.67 -5.64 -16.35
N GLU A 109 -5.88 -6.21 -17.26
CA GLU A 109 -5.48 -7.61 -17.17
C GLU A 109 -4.60 -7.79 -15.92
N PRO A 110 -4.89 -8.78 -15.04
CA PRO A 110 -4.14 -8.98 -13.82
C PRO A 110 -2.63 -9.13 -14.05
N GLY A 111 -1.83 -8.36 -13.34
CA GLY A 111 -0.38 -8.37 -13.45
C GLY A 111 0.19 -7.73 -14.72
N LYS A 112 -0.61 -6.98 -15.48
CA LYS A 112 -0.16 -6.29 -16.69
C LYS A 112 -0.21 -4.78 -16.56
N SER A 113 0.83 -4.15 -17.09
CA SER A 113 0.84 -2.68 -17.24
C SER A 113 -0.23 -2.25 -18.25
N THR A 114 -0.91 -1.15 -17.94
CA THR A 114 -2.02 -0.64 -18.76
C THR A 114 -2.03 0.89 -18.74
N VAL A 115 -2.32 1.49 -19.89
CA VAL A 115 -2.46 2.94 -20.03
C VAL A 115 -3.85 3.29 -20.55
N ARG A 116 -4.50 4.28 -19.95
CA ARG A 116 -5.77 4.85 -20.44
C ARG A 116 -5.81 6.34 -20.24
N GLY A 117 -5.76 7.09 -21.34
CA GLY A 117 -5.67 8.55 -21.29
C GLY A 117 -4.43 9.01 -20.53
N ASN A 118 -4.60 9.78 -19.48
CA ASN A 118 -3.53 10.23 -18.60
C ASN A 118 -3.38 9.41 -17.31
N LYS A 119 -3.92 8.18 -17.29
CA LYS A 119 -3.76 7.22 -16.20
C LYS A 119 -2.89 6.06 -16.66
N GLU A 120 -1.91 5.73 -15.88
CA GLU A 120 -0.98 4.62 -16.12
C GLU A 120 -0.90 3.72 -14.90
N LEU A 121 -1.06 2.42 -15.14
CA LEU A 121 -0.71 1.36 -14.20
C LEU A 121 0.54 0.67 -14.72
N LEU A 122 1.64 0.82 -14.02
CA LEU A 122 2.93 0.20 -14.32
C LEU A 122 3.17 -0.97 -13.37
N ILE A 123 3.17 -2.18 -13.91
CA ILE A 123 3.46 -3.41 -13.15
C ILE A 123 4.91 -3.81 -13.38
N ILE A 124 5.67 -3.92 -12.31
CA ILE A 124 7.08 -4.31 -12.34
C ILE A 124 7.18 -5.85 -12.31
N PRO A 125 7.68 -6.47 -13.39
CA PRO A 125 7.74 -7.92 -13.48
C PRO A 125 8.56 -8.54 -12.36
N GLY A 126 8.02 -9.60 -11.76
CA GLY A 126 8.69 -10.38 -10.71
C GLY A 126 8.82 -9.71 -9.35
N ALA A 127 8.62 -8.40 -9.24
CA ALA A 127 8.79 -7.65 -8.00
C ALA A 127 7.72 -7.98 -6.96
N VAL A 128 8.13 -8.06 -5.70
CA VAL A 128 7.25 -8.13 -4.52
C VAL A 128 7.00 -6.72 -3.95
N HIS A 129 6.22 -6.64 -2.88
CA HIS A 129 5.81 -5.33 -2.35
C HIS A 129 6.99 -4.50 -1.83
N THR A 130 7.91 -5.12 -1.10
CA THR A 130 9.02 -4.42 -0.46
C THR A 130 10.19 -4.10 -1.41
N ASP A 131 10.23 -4.69 -2.61
CA ASP A 131 11.25 -4.39 -3.63
C ASP A 131 11.18 -2.94 -4.13
N LEU A 132 10.05 -2.27 -3.93
CA LEU A 132 9.84 -0.88 -4.30
C LEU A 132 10.11 0.12 -3.16
N TYR A 133 10.66 -0.33 -2.03
CA TYR A 133 10.85 0.52 -0.87
C TYR A 133 12.25 1.13 -0.79
N ASP A 134 13.28 0.33 -1.00
CA ASP A 134 14.69 0.68 -0.77
C ASP A 134 15.59 0.44 -1.98
N ASP A 135 15.00 0.05 -3.10
CA ASP A 135 15.69 -0.29 -4.35
C ASP A 135 16.77 -1.39 -4.21
N LYS A 136 16.74 -2.18 -3.14
CA LYS A 136 17.68 -3.29 -2.95
C LYS A 136 17.65 -4.27 -4.12
N ALA A 137 16.49 -4.45 -4.74
CA ALA A 137 16.31 -5.28 -5.92
C ALA A 137 16.68 -4.57 -7.24
N GLY A 138 16.94 -3.26 -7.25
CA GLY A 138 17.25 -2.48 -8.44
C GLY A 138 16.11 -2.40 -9.45
N VAL A 139 14.86 -2.41 -8.98
CA VAL A 139 13.67 -2.52 -9.84
C VAL A 139 12.77 -1.28 -9.82
N ILE A 140 13.11 -0.28 -9.03
CA ILE A 140 12.35 0.98 -9.01
C ILE A 140 12.53 1.69 -10.36
N PRO A 141 11.43 2.00 -11.09
CA PRO A 141 11.52 2.54 -12.45
C PRO A 141 11.76 4.06 -12.43
N TYR A 142 12.91 4.52 -11.93
CA TYR A 142 13.23 5.94 -11.78
C TYR A 142 13.09 6.73 -13.08
N ASP A 143 13.54 6.17 -14.21
CA ASP A 143 13.46 6.82 -15.52
C ASP A 143 12.00 7.07 -15.94
N ARG A 144 11.10 6.10 -15.66
CA ARG A 144 9.67 6.29 -15.96
C ARG A 144 9.04 7.31 -15.03
N ILE A 145 9.40 7.29 -13.75
CA ILE A 145 8.95 8.29 -12.76
C ILE A 145 9.38 9.70 -13.20
N GLU A 146 10.66 9.87 -13.52
CA GLU A 146 11.20 11.16 -14.00
C GLU A 146 10.48 11.63 -15.28
N THR A 147 10.33 10.74 -16.24
CA THR A 147 9.63 11.03 -17.50
C THR A 147 8.18 11.45 -17.25
N PHE A 148 7.45 10.72 -16.39
CA PHE A 148 6.08 11.05 -16.03
C PHE A 148 5.96 12.47 -15.46
N PHE A 149 6.85 12.86 -14.56
CA PHE A 149 6.85 14.22 -14.01
C PHE A 149 7.24 15.27 -15.06
N LYS A 150 8.26 15.02 -15.89
CA LYS A 150 8.64 15.95 -16.98
C LYS A 150 7.51 16.19 -17.98
N GLU A 151 6.73 15.14 -18.29
CA GLU A 151 5.62 15.24 -19.26
C GLU A 151 4.40 15.98 -18.68
N ASN A 152 4.17 15.90 -17.36
CA ASN A 152 2.93 16.32 -16.74
C ASN A 152 3.05 17.55 -15.84
N LEU A 153 4.25 17.94 -15.42
CA LEU A 153 4.49 19.20 -14.72
C LEU A 153 4.77 20.29 -15.76
N LYS A 154 3.81 21.21 -15.94
CA LYS A 154 4.05 22.42 -16.72
C LYS A 154 5.08 23.29 -15.99
N LYS A 155 6.10 23.74 -16.70
CA LYS A 155 6.89 24.89 -16.27
C LYS A 155 6.05 26.11 -16.58
N ASP A 156 5.57 26.82 -15.56
CA ASP A 156 5.03 28.17 -15.69
C ASP A 156 6.15 29.14 -16.11
#